data_a3c2c6ce3045e9d9784a6168a50460e1
#
_entry.id   a3c2c6ce3045e9d9784a6168a50460e1
#
_cell.length_a   1.000
_cell.length_b   1.000
_cell.length_c   1.000
_cell.angle_alpha   90.00
_cell.angle_beta   90.00
_cell.angle_gamma   90.00
#
_symmetry.space_group_name_H-M   'P 1'
#
loop_
_entity.id
_entity.type
_entity.pdbx_description
1 polymer ?
#
loop_
_entity_poly.entity_id
_entity_poly.type
_entity_poly.pdbx_seq_one_letter_code
_entity_poly.pdbx_strand_id
1 'polypeptide(L)'
;MKLKTNVIKFSFLLVGMILLTIACNKEEDEIKIILSTPKVATTIVSKISQSEATSGGNITNDGGAKITARGVCWSKNTNPSTTNSKTIDGVGKGNYISDITSLEPNTTYYIRAYATNSIGTSYGEQVSFTTLNEVSVPTVTTSKATSITKNNATIGGEIVADGGNMITERGVVYSTTENPTMKSNKAVSEIDDSNKFAVDIDKLKPNTKYYARAYATNSIGTSYGNEITFVTHDAVLTLTDSRDGHVYKTVEIGNQVWMAENLKYLPKVHSNDEFESAGINKQPGYGVLEYTGNNLSSAKEHSNYKTYGALYNMYAIQNNDICPKGWHVPSKQEWDILVDFLGGMSVAGGKLKEEGTKHWSDPNAGANNESGFTALPGKFRIDNGVYFALSVSGMWWTSSFSGNPVDAPVFVLDSFNRGVTYTDNIQQWGVSVRCIRD
;
A
#
# COMPACT_ATOMS: atom_id res chain seq x y z
N MET A 1 -38.99 -87.51 -25.98
CA MET A 1 -40.08 -88.27 -26.48
C MET A 1 -40.45 -87.68 -27.85
N LYS A 2 -39.88 -88.25 -28.91
CA LYS A 2 -40.53 -89.01 -29.99
C LYS A 2 -41.86 -88.37 -30.42
N LEU A 3 -42.22 -88.13 -31.63
CA LEU A 3 -42.22 -88.64 -32.97
C LEU A 3 -43.17 -87.74 -33.78
N LYS A 4 -43.27 -87.60 -34.98
CA LYS A 4 -43.01 -88.23 -36.27
C LYS A 4 -43.71 -87.39 -37.36
N THR A 5 -43.04 -87.17 -38.40
CA THR A 5 -43.39 -87.51 -39.83
C THR A 5 -44.85 -87.62 -40.21
N ASN A 6 -45.29 -86.90 -41.24
CA ASN A 6 -45.89 -87.62 -42.38
C ASN A 6 -45.89 -86.81 -43.68
N VAL A 7 -45.42 -87.49 -44.72
CA VAL A 7 -45.45 -87.17 -46.13
C VAL A 7 -46.72 -87.69 -46.74
N ILE A 8 -47.39 -86.92 -47.62
CA ILE A 8 -48.26 -87.51 -48.65
C ILE A 8 -48.01 -86.80 -49.98
N LYS A 9 -47.59 -87.65 -50.88
CA LYS A 9 -47.56 -87.48 -52.35
C LYS A 9 -48.99 -87.66 -52.88
N PHE A 10 -49.39 -86.87 -53.89
CA PHE A 10 -50.24 -87.37 -54.95
C PHE A 10 -49.98 -86.65 -56.28
N SER A 11 -50.00 -87.43 -57.30
CA SER A 11 -49.57 -87.26 -58.69
C SER A 11 -50.76 -87.16 -59.66
N PHE A 12 -50.50 -86.62 -60.88
CA PHE A 12 -51.26 -86.69 -62.17
C PHE A 12 -52.38 -85.60 -62.35
N LEU A 13 -52.52 -84.94 -63.47
CA LEU A 13 -52.45 -85.30 -64.90
C LEU A 13 -52.45 -84.06 -65.81
N LEU A 14 -51.87 -84.22 -66.94
CA LEU A 14 -51.69 -83.37 -68.11
C LEU A 14 -53.04 -82.95 -68.75
N VAL A 15 -53.15 -81.65 -69.20
CA VAL A 15 -53.77 -81.28 -70.49
C VAL A 15 -53.23 -79.91 -70.90
N GLY A 16 -52.70 -79.78 -72.09
CA GLY A 16 -52.06 -78.60 -72.64
C GLY A 16 -53.05 -77.50 -73.07
N MET A 17 -52.57 -76.30 -72.94
CA MET A 17 -53.02 -75.15 -73.76
C MET A 17 -51.90 -74.14 -73.86
N ILE A 18 -51.53 -73.85 -75.08
CA ILE A 18 -50.52 -72.86 -75.44
C ILE A 18 -51.10 -71.49 -75.14
N LEU A 19 -50.50 -70.74 -74.27
CA LEU A 19 -50.71 -69.29 -74.12
C LEU A 19 -49.37 -68.62 -74.00
N LEU A 20 -49.12 -67.59 -74.89
CA LEU A 20 -48.01 -66.74 -74.88
C LEU A 20 -47.76 -66.18 -73.50
N THR A 21 -46.66 -66.49 -72.88
CA THR A 21 -46.13 -65.78 -71.71
C THR A 21 -45.24 -64.69 -72.17
N ILE A 22 -45.70 -63.41 -72.08
CA ILE A 22 -44.87 -62.25 -72.04
C ILE A 22 -44.06 -62.42 -70.73
N ALA A 23 -42.80 -62.76 -70.80
CA ALA A 23 -41.85 -62.77 -69.71
C ALA A 23 -41.59 -61.30 -69.32
N CYS A 24 -42.25 -60.81 -68.24
CA CYS A 24 -41.86 -59.62 -67.55
C CYS A 24 -40.68 -59.99 -66.67
N ASN A 25 -39.48 -59.78 -67.16
CA ASN A 25 -38.27 -59.77 -66.31
C ASN A 25 -38.42 -58.60 -65.34
N LYS A 26 -38.86 -58.85 -64.13
CA LYS A 26 -38.56 -58.01 -63.00
C LYS A 26 -37.04 -58.16 -62.72
N GLU A 27 -36.24 -57.26 -63.21
CA GLU A 27 -34.95 -56.97 -62.59
C GLU A 27 -35.30 -56.53 -61.17
N GLU A 28 -35.05 -57.41 -60.20
CA GLU A 28 -34.91 -56.97 -58.82
C GLU A 28 -33.68 -56.12 -58.75
N ASP A 29 -33.83 -54.77 -58.81
CA ASP A 29 -32.78 -53.86 -58.45
C ASP A 29 -32.37 -54.16 -57.01
N GLU A 30 -31.35 -55.03 -56.83
CA GLU A 30 -30.63 -55.15 -55.57
C GLU A 30 -30.12 -53.76 -55.24
N ILE A 31 -30.79 -53.11 -54.24
CA ILE A 31 -30.32 -51.87 -53.65
C ILE A 31 -28.98 -52.18 -53.00
N LYS A 32 -27.91 -52.00 -53.74
CA LYS A 32 -26.54 -52.14 -53.23
C LYS A 32 -26.29 -51.04 -52.20
N ILE A 33 -26.50 -51.33 -50.95
CA ILE A 33 -26.17 -50.40 -49.85
C ILE A 33 -24.66 -50.17 -49.91
N ILE A 34 -24.22 -49.06 -50.45
CA ILE A 34 -22.83 -48.67 -50.40
C ILE A 34 -22.53 -48.11 -49.02
N LEU A 35 -21.84 -48.89 -48.17
CA LEU A 35 -21.41 -48.50 -46.88
C LEU A 35 -20.26 -47.47 -46.98
N SER A 36 -20.27 -46.46 -46.14
CA SER A 36 -19.25 -45.42 -46.05
C SER A 36 -18.95 -45.03 -44.61
N THR A 37 -17.93 -44.27 -44.40
CA THR A 37 -17.66 -43.66 -43.07
C THR A 37 -18.74 -42.62 -42.72
N PRO A 38 -18.96 -42.36 -41.43
CA PRO A 38 -19.99 -41.42 -40.96
C PRO A 38 -19.76 -39.98 -41.45
N LYS A 39 -20.80 -39.13 -41.50
CA LYS A 39 -20.69 -37.69 -41.65
C LYS A 39 -20.91 -37.06 -40.28
N VAL A 40 -19.90 -36.37 -39.76
CA VAL A 40 -19.91 -35.69 -38.44
C VAL A 40 -19.47 -34.25 -38.58
N ALA A 41 -20.12 -33.34 -37.85
CA ALA A 41 -19.70 -31.95 -37.72
C ALA A 41 -19.25 -31.67 -36.29
N THR A 42 -18.20 -30.87 -36.11
CA THR A 42 -17.73 -30.44 -34.81
C THR A 42 -18.60 -29.29 -34.29
N THR A 43 -19.04 -29.36 -33.04
CA THR A 43 -19.74 -28.24 -32.38
C THR A 43 -18.72 -27.23 -31.87
N ILE A 44 -19.08 -25.93 -31.89
CA ILE A 44 -18.26 -24.86 -31.35
C ILE A 44 -17.94 -25.13 -29.88
N VAL A 45 -16.75 -24.72 -29.43
CA VAL A 45 -16.33 -24.88 -28.05
C VAL A 45 -16.97 -23.79 -27.17
N SER A 46 -17.42 -24.17 -26.00
CA SER A 46 -18.06 -23.31 -24.99
C SER A 46 -17.57 -23.66 -23.58
N LYS A 47 -17.98 -22.87 -22.57
CA LYS A 47 -17.62 -23.07 -21.16
C LYS A 47 -16.11 -23.28 -20.94
N ILE A 48 -15.30 -22.48 -21.67
CA ILE A 48 -13.83 -22.57 -21.57
C ILE A 48 -13.44 -22.01 -20.21
N SER A 49 -12.66 -22.81 -19.47
CA SER A 49 -12.02 -22.43 -18.19
C SER A 49 -10.49 -22.57 -18.29
N GLN A 50 -9.82 -22.61 -17.16
CA GLN A 50 -8.37 -22.87 -17.10
C GLN A 50 -8.00 -24.31 -17.48
N SER A 51 -8.88 -25.27 -17.15
CA SER A 51 -8.58 -26.70 -17.27
C SER A 51 -9.68 -27.52 -17.93
N GLU A 52 -10.77 -26.87 -18.36
CA GLU A 52 -11.95 -27.55 -18.92
C GLU A 52 -12.56 -26.75 -20.07
N ALA A 53 -13.26 -27.45 -20.93
CA ALA A 53 -14.11 -26.89 -21.98
C ALA A 53 -15.23 -27.87 -22.34
N THR A 54 -16.29 -27.36 -22.94
CA THR A 54 -17.37 -28.20 -23.46
C THR A 54 -17.46 -28.02 -24.96
N SER A 55 -17.56 -29.15 -25.71
CA SER A 55 -17.82 -29.16 -27.14
C SER A 55 -18.75 -30.34 -27.48
N GLY A 56 -18.63 -30.95 -28.64
CA GLY A 56 -19.41 -32.09 -29.06
C GLY A 56 -19.44 -32.26 -30.57
N GLY A 57 -20.42 -32.93 -31.07
CA GLY A 57 -20.62 -33.10 -32.52
C GLY A 57 -22.05 -33.45 -32.89
N ASN A 58 -22.30 -33.37 -34.20
CA ASN A 58 -23.57 -33.81 -34.79
C ASN A 58 -23.31 -34.82 -35.89
N ILE A 59 -23.77 -36.06 -35.73
CA ILE A 59 -23.66 -37.12 -36.75
C ILE A 59 -24.96 -37.12 -37.58
N THR A 60 -24.87 -36.55 -38.77
CA THR A 60 -25.97 -36.43 -39.70
C THR A 60 -26.20 -37.66 -40.56
N ASN A 61 -25.17 -38.47 -40.78
CA ASN A 61 -25.26 -39.73 -41.54
C ASN A 61 -24.29 -40.79 -40.96
N ASP A 62 -24.78 -41.99 -40.74
CA ASP A 62 -24.01 -43.14 -40.24
C ASP A 62 -23.23 -43.93 -41.32
N GLY A 63 -23.38 -43.53 -42.61
CA GLY A 63 -22.78 -44.23 -43.73
C GLY A 63 -23.39 -45.59 -44.01
N GLY A 64 -24.62 -45.86 -43.57
CA GLY A 64 -25.29 -47.14 -43.73
C GLY A 64 -24.85 -48.21 -42.75
N ALA A 65 -23.95 -47.93 -41.82
CA ALA A 65 -23.45 -48.82 -40.80
C ALA A 65 -23.58 -48.19 -39.40
N LYS A 66 -23.91 -49.01 -38.39
CA LYS A 66 -24.10 -48.54 -37.01
C LYS A 66 -22.89 -47.83 -36.49
N ILE A 67 -23.07 -46.67 -35.86
CA ILE A 67 -22.04 -45.95 -35.12
C ILE A 67 -21.67 -46.76 -33.86
N THR A 68 -20.40 -47.11 -33.75
CA THR A 68 -19.82 -47.90 -32.64
C THR A 68 -19.11 -47.05 -31.60
N ALA A 69 -18.64 -45.87 -31.97
CA ALA A 69 -18.05 -44.89 -31.07
C ALA A 69 -18.22 -43.46 -31.61
N ARG A 70 -18.38 -42.49 -30.72
CA ARG A 70 -18.39 -41.06 -31.04
C ARG A 70 -17.83 -40.25 -29.88
N GLY A 71 -17.34 -39.07 -30.15
CA GLY A 71 -16.79 -38.16 -29.17
C GLY A 71 -16.04 -36.99 -29.84
N VAL A 72 -15.22 -36.32 -29.05
CA VAL A 72 -14.26 -35.34 -29.55
C VAL A 72 -12.85 -35.80 -29.29
N CYS A 73 -11.90 -35.45 -30.15
CA CYS A 73 -10.48 -35.63 -29.92
C CYS A 73 -9.78 -34.28 -29.99
N TRP A 74 -8.77 -34.06 -29.13
CA TRP A 74 -8.05 -32.80 -29.06
C TRP A 74 -6.54 -33.00 -28.87
N SER A 75 -5.80 -31.95 -29.25
CA SER A 75 -4.34 -31.91 -29.16
C SER A 75 -3.89 -30.44 -29.17
N LYS A 76 -2.65 -30.18 -28.70
CA LYS A 76 -1.93 -28.94 -28.92
C LYS A 76 -1.47 -28.74 -30.36
N ASN A 77 -1.46 -29.82 -31.16
CA ASN A 77 -1.10 -29.83 -32.58
C ASN A 77 -2.37 -29.87 -33.44
N THR A 78 -2.28 -29.32 -34.64
CA THR A 78 -3.38 -29.34 -35.62
C THR A 78 -3.72 -30.76 -36.05
N ASN A 79 -4.96 -30.94 -36.57
CA ASN A 79 -5.51 -32.18 -37.04
C ASN A 79 -5.51 -33.35 -36.04
N PRO A 80 -6.09 -33.12 -34.82
CA PRO A 80 -6.20 -34.18 -33.84
C PRO A 80 -7.00 -35.38 -34.39
N SER A 81 -6.63 -36.56 -33.93
CA SER A 81 -7.28 -37.82 -34.29
C SER A 81 -7.59 -38.62 -33.02
N THR A 82 -8.24 -39.78 -33.20
CA THR A 82 -8.58 -40.68 -32.08
C THR A 82 -7.36 -41.32 -31.40
N THR A 83 -6.15 -41.09 -31.90
CA THR A 83 -4.88 -41.45 -31.24
C THR A 83 -4.42 -40.42 -30.21
N ASN A 84 -4.97 -39.20 -30.24
CA ASN A 84 -4.74 -38.16 -29.27
C ASN A 84 -5.74 -38.29 -28.09
N SER A 85 -5.75 -37.29 -27.18
CA SER A 85 -6.75 -37.23 -26.14
C SER A 85 -8.17 -37.19 -26.74
N LYS A 86 -9.11 -37.91 -26.14
CA LYS A 86 -10.48 -38.02 -26.65
C LYS A 86 -11.49 -38.31 -25.57
N THR A 87 -12.73 -37.96 -25.82
CA THR A 87 -13.91 -38.47 -25.10
C THR A 87 -14.49 -39.69 -25.79
N ILE A 88 -15.32 -40.44 -25.07
CA ILE A 88 -16.17 -41.55 -25.63
C ILE A 88 -17.60 -41.24 -25.14
N ASP A 89 -18.42 -40.69 -26.04
CA ASP A 89 -19.76 -40.13 -25.70
C ASP A 89 -20.89 -41.05 -26.23
N GLY A 90 -20.62 -42.33 -26.29
CA GLY A 90 -21.60 -43.37 -26.65
C GLY A 90 -21.62 -43.71 -28.12
N VAL A 91 -22.81 -44.08 -28.62
CA VAL A 91 -23.07 -44.62 -29.97
C VAL A 91 -24.30 -43.94 -30.59
N GLY A 92 -24.51 -44.15 -31.90
CA GLY A 92 -25.70 -43.65 -32.61
C GLY A 92 -25.53 -42.26 -33.23
N LYS A 93 -26.56 -41.85 -34.02
CA LYS A 93 -26.62 -40.57 -34.74
C LYS A 93 -27.11 -39.43 -33.83
N GLY A 94 -27.05 -38.20 -34.36
CA GLY A 94 -27.53 -36.98 -33.76
C GLY A 94 -26.49 -36.21 -32.97
N ASN A 95 -26.96 -35.24 -32.22
CA ASN A 95 -26.12 -34.37 -31.39
C ASN A 95 -25.60 -35.10 -30.14
N TYR A 96 -24.41 -34.73 -29.73
CA TYR A 96 -23.83 -35.15 -28.45
C TYR A 96 -22.98 -34.05 -27.87
N ILE A 97 -22.81 -34.06 -26.57
CA ILE A 97 -21.98 -33.13 -25.82
C ILE A 97 -20.79 -33.88 -25.24
N SER A 98 -19.63 -33.25 -25.24
CA SER A 98 -18.38 -33.75 -24.72
C SER A 98 -17.81 -32.77 -23.72
N ASP A 99 -17.59 -33.19 -22.48
CA ASP A 99 -16.85 -32.42 -21.50
C ASP A 99 -15.38 -32.79 -21.58
N ILE A 100 -14.56 -31.78 -21.76
CA ILE A 100 -13.10 -31.89 -21.96
C ILE A 100 -12.45 -31.41 -20.69
N THR A 101 -11.64 -32.22 -20.06
CA THR A 101 -11.01 -31.95 -18.76
C THR A 101 -9.49 -32.13 -18.83
N SER A 102 -8.78 -31.71 -17.77
CA SER A 102 -7.34 -31.86 -17.64
C SER A 102 -6.56 -31.10 -18.73
N LEU A 103 -7.08 -29.96 -19.12
CA LEU A 103 -6.39 -29.03 -20.00
C LEU A 103 -5.36 -28.21 -19.20
N GLU A 104 -4.30 -27.74 -19.85
CA GLU A 104 -3.35 -26.82 -19.27
C GLU A 104 -3.85 -25.37 -19.43
N PRO A 105 -3.67 -24.50 -18.45
CA PRO A 105 -4.04 -23.09 -18.56
C PRO A 105 -3.28 -22.38 -19.69
N ASN A 106 -3.86 -21.30 -20.21
CA ASN A 106 -3.27 -20.44 -21.24
C ASN A 106 -2.71 -21.22 -22.44
N THR A 107 -3.41 -22.28 -22.82
CA THR A 107 -2.93 -23.22 -23.84
C THR A 107 -3.94 -23.32 -24.98
N THR A 108 -3.46 -23.18 -26.22
CA THR A 108 -4.29 -23.37 -27.41
C THR A 108 -4.42 -24.84 -27.75
N TYR A 109 -5.64 -25.32 -27.88
CA TYR A 109 -5.99 -26.66 -28.31
C TYR A 109 -6.74 -26.62 -29.64
N TYR A 110 -6.53 -27.67 -30.44
CA TYR A 110 -7.29 -27.99 -31.65
C TYR A 110 -8.20 -29.17 -31.32
N ILE A 111 -9.44 -29.12 -31.76
CA ILE A 111 -10.45 -30.13 -31.46
C ILE A 111 -11.23 -30.55 -32.72
N ARG A 112 -11.59 -31.82 -32.83
CA ARG A 112 -12.48 -32.34 -33.88
C ARG A 112 -13.44 -33.34 -33.25
N ALA A 113 -14.71 -33.27 -33.65
CA ALA A 113 -15.64 -34.36 -33.41
C ALA A 113 -15.23 -35.61 -34.23
N TYR A 114 -15.44 -36.79 -33.72
CA TYR A 114 -15.25 -38.03 -34.43
C TYR A 114 -16.45 -38.97 -34.32
N ALA A 115 -16.63 -39.80 -35.34
CA ALA A 115 -17.56 -40.90 -35.34
C ALA A 115 -16.98 -42.10 -36.06
N THR A 116 -17.19 -43.31 -35.52
CA THR A 116 -16.67 -44.55 -36.01
C THR A 116 -17.80 -45.52 -36.32
N ASN A 117 -17.78 -46.15 -37.48
CA ASN A 117 -18.58 -47.31 -37.83
C ASN A 117 -17.71 -48.48 -38.30
N SER A 118 -18.26 -49.56 -38.85
CA SER A 118 -17.54 -50.71 -39.32
C SER A 118 -16.61 -50.42 -40.51
N ILE A 119 -16.80 -49.31 -41.23
CA ILE A 119 -15.98 -48.93 -42.41
C ILE A 119 -14.78 -48.12 -41.98
N GLY A 120 -14.92 -47.30 -40.89
CA GLY A 120 -13.81 -46.45 -40.39
C GLY A 120 -14.27 -45.28 -39.54
N THR A 121 -13.29 -44.45 -39.18
CA THR A 121 -13.54 -43.22 -38.41
C THR A 121 -13.50 -41.98 -39.33
N SER A 122 -14.46 -41.10 -39.18
CA SER A 122 -14.45 -39.77 -39.79
C SER A 122 -14.37 -38.67 -38.73
N TYR A 123 -13.96 -37.50 -39.16
CA TYR A 123 -13.75 -36.34 -38.30
C TYR A 123 -14.48 -35.14 -38.87
N GLY A 124 -15.03 -34.33 -37.97
CA GLY A 124 -15.60 -33.03 -38.31
C GLY A 124 -14.53 -31.97 -38.58
N GLU A 125 -14.95 -30.77 -38.95
CA GLU A 125 -14.05 -29.64 -39.15
C GLU A 125 -13.28 -29.35 -37.85
N GLN A 126 -12.03 -28.92 -37.99
CA GLN A 126 -11.22 -28.51 -36.86
C GLN A 126 -11.65 -27.17 -36.30
N VAL A 127 -11.80 -27.09 -34.99
CA VAL A 127 -11.98 -25.84 -34.24
C VAL A 127 -10.81 -25.67 -33.31
N SER A 128 -10.40 -24.42 -33.04
CA SER A 128 -9.37 -24.12 -32.03
C SER A 128 -9.99 -23.27 -30.90
N PHE A 129 -9.44 -23.44 -29.72
CA PHE A 129 -9.76 -22.61 -28.54
C PHE A 129 -8.52 -22.50 -27.65
N THR A 130 -8.49 -21.44 -26.81
CA THR A 130 -7.43 -21.25 -25.82
C THR A 130 -8.06 -21.25 -24.44
N THR A 131 -7.51 -22.05 -23.53
CA THR A 131 -7.92 -22.06 -22.12
C THR A 131 -7.57 -20.73 -21.43
N LEU A 132 -8.31 -20.40 -20.38
CA LEU A 132 -8.06 -19.19 -19.61
C LEU A 132 -6.72 -19.27 -18.88
N ASN A 133 -6.17 -18.10 -18.52
CA ASN A 133 -4.98 -18.00 -17.70
C ASN A 133 -5.20 -18.67 -16.33
N GLU A 134 -4.14 -19.17 -15.73
CA GLU A 134 -4.16 -19.56 -14.33
C GLU A 134 -4.42 -18.33 -13.46
N VAL A 135 -5.34 -18.46 -12.50
CA VAL A 135 -5.64 -17.42 -11.53
C VAL A 135 -5.27 -17.89 -10.12
N SER A 136 -4.73 -16.97 -9.35
CA SER A 136 -4.28 -17.23 -7.97
C SER A 136 -4.62 -16.04 -7.07
N VAL A 137 -4.34 -16.16 -5.77
CA VAL A 137 -4.36 -15.00 -4.87
C VAL A 137 -3.24 -14.02 -5.26
N PRO A 138 -3.37 -12.73 -4.94
CA PRO A 138 -2.32 -11.74 -5.22
C PRO A 138 -0.99 -12.07 -4.55
N THR A 139 0.10 -11.48 -5.02
CA THR A 139 1.40 -11.46 -4.34
C THR A 139 1.66 -10.04 -3.86
N VAL A 140 1.91 -9.88 -2.54
CA VAL A 140 2.03 -8.58 -1.88
C VAL A 140 3.31 -8.52 -1.04
N THR A 141 3.93 -7.34 -0.97
CA THR A 141 5.02 -7.03 -0.03
C THR A 141 4.59 -5.92 0.90
N THR A 142 5.10 -5.92 2.14
CA THR A 142 4.85 -4.86 3.13
C THR A 142 6.04 -3.91 3.19
N SER A 143 5.79 -2.61 3.09
CA SER A 143 6.80 -1.56 3.27
C SER A 143 7.08 -1.32 4.75
N LYS A 144 8.25 -0.73 5.05
CA LYS A 144 8.56 -0.30 6.42
C LYS A 144 7.57 0.77 6.89
N ALA A 145 7.28 0.78 8.20
CA ALA A 145 6.51 1.85 8.81
C ALA A 145 7.31 3.17 8.80
N THR A 146 6.63 4.26 8.49
CA THR A 146 7.15 5.63 8.46
C THR A 146 6.22 6.55 9.23
N SER A 147 6.59 7.82 9.43
CA SER A 147 5.77 8.82 10.13
C SER A 147 5.21 8.31 11.46
N ILE A 148 6.03 7.52 12.20
CA ILE A 148 5.60 6.94 13.46
C ILE A 148 5.55 8.05 14.52
N THR A 149 4.39 8.20 15.16
CA THR A 149 4.14 9.13 16.25
C THR A 149 3.67 8.37 17.49
N LYS A 150 3.20 9.06 18.51
CA LYS A 150 2.62 8.42 19.71
C LYS A 150 1.32 7.66 19.42
N ASN A 151 0.59 8.05 18.38
CA ASN A 151 -0.75 7.51 18.10
C ASN A 151 -1.02 7.25 16.60
N ASN A 152 -0.07 7.50 15.71
CA ASN A 152 -0.20 7.30 14.27
C ASN A 152 1.03 6.61 13.69
N ALA A 153 0.88 5.98 12.53
CA ALA A 153 1.96 5.53 11.68
C ALA A 153 1.47 5.43 10.22
N THR A 154 2.37 5.60 9.25
CA THR A 154 2.09 5.35 7.83
C THR A 154 2.72 4.03 7.42
N ILE A 155 1.95 3.13 6.83
CA ILE A 155 2.42 1.83 6.35
C ILE A 155 1.84 1.58 4.97
N GLY A 156 2.61 0.95 4.11
CA GLY A 156 2.17 0.62 2.76
C GLY A 156 2.58 -0.76 2.32
N GLY A 157 2.39 -1.00 1.04
CA GLY A 157 2.78 -2.22 0.37
C GLY A 157 2.87 -2.06 -1.12
N GLU A 158 3.31 -3.13 -1.76
CA GLU A 158 3.36 -3.24 -3.22
C GLU A 158 2.70 -4.55 -3.64
N ILE A 159 1.77 -4.47 -4.60
CA ILE A 159 1.18 -5.62 -5.27
C ILE A 159 2.14 -6.03 -6.39
N VAL A 160 2.88 -7.12 -6.17
CA VAL A 160 3.85 -7.65 -7.13
C VAL A 160 3.15 -8.34 -8.30
N ALA A 161 2.02 -9.02 -8.01
CA ALA A 161 1.16 -9.64 -9.01
C ALA A 161 -0.30 -9.67 -8.49
N ASP A 162 -1.26 -9.44 -9.37
CA ASP A 162 -2.69 -9.49 -9.07
C ASP A 162 -3.27 -10.93 -9.07
N GLY A 163 -2.46 -11.91 -9.47
CA GLY A 163 -2.88 -13.31 -9.60
C GLY A 163 -3.77 -13.58 -10.80
N GLY A 164 -3.75 -12.71 -11.82
CA GLY A 164 -4.56 -12.83 -13.04
C GLY A 164 -6.02 -12.39 -12.85
N ASN A 165 -6.35 -11.74 -11.75
CA ASN A 165 -7.68 -11.21 -11.44
C ASN A 165 -7.59 -9.82 -10.80
N MET A 166 -8.59 -9.01 -11.08
CA MET A 166 -8.71 -7.66 -10.54
C MET A 166 -8.68 -7.66 -9.01
N ILE A 167 -7.89 -6.76 -8.44
CA ILE A 167 -7.86 -6.50 -7.00
C ILE A 167 -9.18 -5.83 -6.59
N THR A 168 -9.83 -6.38 -5.59
CA THR A 168 -11.11 -5.88 -5.05
C THR A 168 -10.95 -5.11 -3.74
N GLU A 169 -9.88 -5.35 -2.99
CA GLU A 169 -9.54 -4.63 -1.77
C GLU A 169 -8.02 -4.71 -1.53
N ARG A 170 -7.42 -3.63 -1.02
CA ARG A 170 -6.03 -3.59 -0.56
C ARG A 170 -5.88 -2.67 0.65
N GLY A 171 -4.83 -2.88 1.43
CA GLY A 171 -4.57 -2.07 2.63
C GLY A 171 -3.57 -2.71 3.57
N VAL A 172 -3.67 -2.37 4.84
CA VAL A 172 -2.80 -2.87 5.91
C VAL A 172 -3.65 -3.44 7.05
N VAL A 173 -3.29 -4.62 7.53
CA VAL A 173 -3.79 -5.19 8.78
C VAL A 173 -2.72 -5.02 9.87
N TYR A 174 -3.15 -4.67 11.09
CA TYR A 174 -2.22 -4.42 12.20
C TYR A 174 -2.80 -4.86 13.54
N SER A 175 -1.92 -5.19 14.49
CA SER A 175 -2.28 -5.68 15.82
C SER A 175 -1.10 -5.48 16.78
N THR A 176 -1.36 -5.58 18.08
CA THR A 176 -0.32 -5.75 19.12
C THR A 176 0.14 -7.20 19.28
N THR A 177 -0.47 -8.13 18.55
CA THR A 177 -0.08 -9.54 18.48
C THR A 177 0.45 -9.87 17.09
N GLU A 178 1.34 -10.85 17.02
CA GLU A 178 1.98 -11.33 15.78
C GLU A 178 0.95 -11.88 14.78
N ASN A 179 1.35 -11.88 13.50
CA ASN A 179 0.58 -12.42 12.39
C ASN A 179 -0.84 -11.81 12.24
N PRO A 180 -0.97 -10.47 12.12
CA PRO A 180 -2.27 -9.84 11.91
C PRO A 180 -2.91 -10.33 10.58
N THR A 181 -4.22 -10.49 10.62
CA THR A 181 -5.05 -10.95 9.49
C THR A 181 -6.26 -10.04 9.30
N MET A 182 -7.14 -10.34 8.34
CA MET A 182 -8.41 -9.61 8.13
C MET A 182 -9.33 -9.59 9.37
N LYS A 183 -9.05 -10.38 10.40
CA LYS A 183 -9.76 -10.35 11.70
C LYS A 183 -9.17 -9.32 12.68
N SER A 184 -8.00 -8.79 12.39
CA SER A 184 -7.31 -7.75 13.18
C SER A 184 -7.82 -6.35 12.80
N ASN A 185 -7.23 -5.29 13.36
CA ASN A 185 -7.50 -3.95 12.85
C ASN A 185 -7.03 -3.82 11.41
N LYS A 186 -7.75 -3.05 10.60
CA LYS A 186 -7.37 -2.80 9.21
C LYS A 186 -7.53 -1.33 8.82
N ALA A 187 -6.65 -0.88 7.94
CA ALA A 187 -6.76 0.36 7.20
C ALA A 187 -6.80 0.03 5.71
N VAL A 188 -7.83 0.51 5.03
CA VAL A 188 -8.08 0.22 3.60
C VAL A 188 -7.49 1.34 2.76
N SER A 189 -6.80 0.99 1.68
CA SER A 189 -6.32 1.92 0.67
C SER A 189 -7.30 2.01 -0.48
N GLU A 190 -7.46 3.17 -1.08
CA GLU A 190 -8.13 3.30 -2.37
C GLU A 190 -7.41 2.47 -3.44
N ILE A 191 -8.18 1.96 -4.40
CA ILE A 191 -7.65 1.22 -5.54
C ILE A 191 -7.50 2.22 -6.70
N ASP A 192 -6.26 2.40 -7.13
CA ASP A 192 -5.89 3.17 -8.30
C ASP A 192 -5.00 2.32 -9.25
N ASP A 193 -4.50 2.91 -10.30
CA ASP A 193 -3.62 2.22 -11.27
C ASP A 193 -2.21 1.95 -10.73
N SER A 194 -1.89 2.38 -9.49
CA SER A 194 -0.59 2.14 -8.88
C SER A 194 -0.53 0.79 -8.18
N ASN A 195 0.53 0.05 -8.40
CA ASN A 195 0.82 -1.16 -7.64
C ASN A 195 1.28 -0.88 -6.21
N LYS A 196 1.70 0.35 -5.91
CA LYS A 196 2.15 0.78 -4.58
C LYS A 196 1.06 1.58 -3.90
N PHE A 197 0.92 1.36 -2.61
CA PHE A 197 -0.04 2.08 -1.78
C PHE A 197 0.54 2.34 -0.39
N ALA A 198 0.01 3.37 0.27
CA ALA A 198 0.29 3.66 1.67
C ALA A 198 -1.00 4.11 2.35
N VAL A 199 -1.14 3.80 3.62
CA VAL A 199 -2.27 4.20 4.45
C VAL A 199 -1.77 4.71 5.79
N ASP A 200 -2.44 5.73 6.29
CA ASP A 200 -2.24 6.21 7.65
C ASP A 200 -3.12 5.40 8.61
N ILE A 201 -2.50 4.92 9.67
CA ILE A 201 -3.21 4.26 10.78
C ILE A 201 -3.18 5.19 11.99
N ASP A 202 -4.33 5.42 12.57
CA ASP A 202 -4.54 6.34 13.70
C ASP A 202 -4.99 5.60 14.98
N LYS A 203 -5.12 6.37 16.08
CA LYS A 203 -5.61 5.87 17.38
C LYS A 203 -4.79 4.71 17.95
N LEU A 204 -3.52 4.66 17.60
CA LEU A 204 -2.58 3.74 18.20
C LEU A 204 -2.32 4.12 19.66
N LYS A 205 -1.96 3.13 20.49
CA LYS A 205 -1.55 3.38 21.88
C LYS A 205 -0.10 3.84 21.89
N PRO A 206 0.26 4.85 22.70
CA PRO A 206 1.67 5.25 22.88
C PRO A 206 2.54 4.13 23.44
N ASN A 207 3.84 4.21 23.18
CA ASN A 207 4.87 3.28 23.65
C ASN A 207 4.46 1.81 23.50
N THR A 208 3.88 1.47 22.34
CA THR A 208 3.29 0.16 22.10
C THR A 208 3.88 -0.45 20.84
N LYS A 209 4.33 -1.70 20.94
CA LYS A 209 4.79 -2.49 19.79
C LYS A 209 3.59 -2.97 18.99
N TYR A 210 3.63 -2.76 17.69
CA TYR A 210 2.67 -3.23 16.71
C TYR A 210 3.33 -4.13 15.68
N TYR A 211 2.55 -5.06 15.17
CA TYR A 211 2.85 -5.91 14.04
C TYR A 211 1.91 -5.50 12.90
N ALA A 212 2.41 -5.42 11.68
CA ALA A 212 1.62 -5.02 10.53
C ALA A 212 1.99 -5.80 9.27
N ARG A 213 1.00 -6.01 8.40
CA ARG A 213 1.15 -6.64 7.10
C ARG A 213 0.29 -5.93 6.06
N ALA A 214 0.85 -5.62 4.92
CA ALA A 214 0.05 -5.25 3.75
C ALA A 214 -0.78 -6.45 3.29
N TYR A 215 -1.95 -6.21 2.73
CA TYR A 215 -2.80 -7.24 2.14
C TYR A 215 -3.40 -6.78 0.82
N ALA A 216 -3.72 -7.74 -0.03
CA ALA A 216 -4.56 -7.55 -1.21
C ALA A 216 -5.50 -8.74 -1.41
N THR A 217 -6.68 -8.46 -1.92
CA THR A 217 -7.76 -9.43 -2.17
C THR A 217 -8.19 -9.38 -3.63
N ASN A 218 -8.34 -10.53 -4.25
CA ASN A 218 -9.02 -10.70 -5.53
C ASN A 218 -10.16 -11.73 -5.39
N SER A 219 -10.78 -12.17 -6.48
CA SER A 219 -11.88 -13.13 -6.46
C SER A 219 -11.51 -14.53 -5.93
N ILE A 220 -10.20 -14.85 -5.89
CA ILE A 220 -9.70 -16.15 -5.40
C ILE A 220 -9.48 -16.10 -3.89
N GLY A 221 -9.05 -14.95 -3.33
CA GLY A 221 -8.84 -14.78 -1.90
C GLY A 221 -7.91 -13.63 -1.55
N THR A 222 -7.54 -13.58 -0.27
CA THR A 222 -6.65 -12.57 0.30
C THR A 222 -5.27 -13.15 0.54
N SER A 223 -4.24 -12.39 0.17
CA SER A 223 -2.85 -12.65 0.54
C SER A 223 -2.28 -11.52 1.39
N TYR A 224 -1.18 -11.81 2.07
CA TYR A 224 -0.50 -10.88 2.97
C TYR A 224 0.98 -10.78 2.60
N GLY A 225 1.54 -9.59 2.70
CA GLY A 225 2.96 -9.36 2.63
C GLY A 225 3.70 -9.88 3.87
N ASN A 226 5.03 -9.72 3.87
CA ASN A 226 5.87 -9.99 5.04
C ASN A 226 5.39 -9.17 6.26
N GLU A 227 5.51 -9.75 7.45
CA GLU A 227 5.24 -9.03 8.68
C GLU A 227 6.37 -8.03 8.97
N ILE A 228 6.00 -6.83 9.39
CA ILE A 228 6.89 -5.82 9.94
C ILE A 228 6.49 -5.48 11.37
N THR A 229 7.41 -4.93 12.14
CA THR A 229 7.15 -4.40 13.47
C THR A 229 7.57 -2.94 13.59
N PHE A 230 6.85 -2.20 14.41
CA PHE A 230 7.21 -0.84 14.80
C PHE A 230 6.74 -0.57 16.23
N VAL A 231 7.29 0.46 16.86
CA VAL A 231 6.88 0.90 18.22
C VAL A 231 6.46 2.35 18.11
N THR A 232 5.27 2.67 18.61
CA THR A 232 4.81 4.05 18.72
C THR A 232 5.61 4.80 19.78
N HIS A 233 5.74 6.13 19.61
CA HIS A 233 6.47 6.97 20.56
C HIS A 233 5.77 7.04 21.92
N ASP A 234 6.49 7.47 22.95
CA ASP A 234 5.92 7.69 24.27
C ASP A 234 4.86 8.79 24.27
N ALA A 235 3.88 8.68 25.16
CA ALA A 235 2.86 9.73 25.32
C ALA A 235 3.45 11.05 25.86
N VAL A 236 4.49 10.93 26.69
CA VAL A 236 5.27 12.06 27.23
C VAL A 236 6.73 11.79 26.89
N LEU A 237 7.26 12.62 25.99
CA LEU A 237 8.67 12.58 25.65
C LEU A 237 9.44 13.51 26.61
N THR A 238 10.50 13.00 27.17
CA THR A 238 11.44 13.81 27.97
C THR A 238 12.86 13.60 27.45
N LEU A 239 13.70 14.62 27.62
CA LEU A 239 15.11 14.60 27.31
C LEU A 239 15.89 14.98 28.57
N THR A 240 16.76 14.10 29.05
CA THR A 240 17.74 14.46 30.10
C THR A 240 19.03 14.95 29.45
N ASP A 241 19.40 16.20 29.71
CA ASP A 241 20.71 16.72 29.31
C ASP A 241 21.79 16.17 30.25
N SER A 242 22.64 15.31 29.73
CA SER A 242 23.70 14.67 30.53
C SER A 242 24.79 15.63 31.03
N ARG A 243 24.83 16.89 30.54
CA ARG A 243 25.82 17.90 30.90
C ARG A 243 25.49 18.60 32.22
N ASP A 244 24.20 18.77 32.54
CA ASP A 244 23.76 19.44 33.77
C ASP A 244 22.61 18.73 34.50
N GLY A 245 22.13 17.61 33.96
CA GLY A 245 21.03 16.79 34.53
C GLY A 245 19.65 17.39 34.35
N HIS A 246 19.49 18.51 33.62
CA HIS A 246 18.17 19.09 33.38
C HIS A 246 17.30 18.16 32.54
N VAL A 247 16.03 17.98 32.94
CA VAL A 247 15.06 17.18 32.22
C VAL A 247 14.10 18.10 31.47
N TYR A 248 14.25 18.17 30.17
CA TYR A 248 13.39 18.93 29.28
C TYR A 248 12.12 18.14 28.97
N LYS A 249 10.98 18.82 28.95
CA LYS A 249 9.80 18.33 28.27
C LYS A 249 10.02 18.41 26.77
N THR A 250 9.55 17.40 26.03
CA THR A 250 9.60 17.41 24.57
C THR A 250 8.22 17.12 24.00
N VAL A 251 8.01 17.51 22.76
CA VAL A 251 6.75 17.35 22.05
C VAL A 251 7.02 16.92 20.63
N GLU A 252 6.19 16.01 20.12
CA GLU A 252 6.19 15.59 18.74
C GLU A 252 5.17 16.42 17.96
N ILE A 253 5.61 17.06 16.88
CA ILE A 253 4.79 17.87 15.98
C ILE A 253 5.07 17.45 14.56
N GLY A 254 4.12 16.79 13.93
CA GLY A 254 4.36 16.12 12.64
C GLY A 254 5.42 15.02 12.77
N ASN A 255 6.45 15.08 11.97
CA ASN A 255 7.57 14.14 11.99
C ASN A 255 8.79 14.66 12.79
N GLN A 256 8.63 15.76 13.51
CA GLN A 256 9.68 16.42 14.25
C GLN A 256 9.46 16.30 15.76
N VAL A 257 10.54 16.12 16.53
CA VAL A 257 10.50 16.14 17.99
C VAL A 257 11.22 17.37 18.49
N TRP A 258 10.49 18.24 19.17
CA TRP A 258 10.96 19.54 19.66
C TRP A 258 11.04 19.57 21.19
N MET A 259 11.97 20.35 21.75
CA MET A 259 11.85 20.76 23.13
C MET A 259 10.53 21.55 23.32
N ALA A 260 9.78 21.29 24.39
CA ALA A 260 8.57 22.04 24.76
C ALA A 260 8.88 23.22 25.72
N GLU A 261 10.13 23.50 25.94
CA GLU A 261 10.65 24.62 26.69
C GLU A 261 11.97 25.12 26.09
N ASN A 262 12.37 26.35 26.39
CA ASN A 262 13.62 26.92 25.92
C ASN A 262 14.82 26.22 26.57
N LEU A 263 15.92 26.16 25.83
CA LEU A 263 17.19 25.60 26.32
C LEU A 263 17.66 26.33 27.58
N LYS A 264 18.06 25.55 28.58
CA LYS A 264 18.55 26.04 29.89
C LYS A 264 20.02 25.74 30.13
N TYR A 265 20.71 25.06 29.20
CA TYR A 265 22.11 24.77 29.36
C TYR A 265 22.93 26.04 29.44
N LEU A 266 23.49 26.31 30.63
CA LEU A 266 24.21 27.53 30.94
C LEU A 266 25.60 27.13 31.50
N PRO A 267 26.64 27.00 30.66
CA PRO A 267 27.99 26.60 31.10
C PRO A 267 28.67 27.69 31.90
N LYS A 268 28.34 28.93 31.62
CA LYS A 268 28.75 30.15 32.33
C LYS A 268 27.71 31.22 32.11
N VAL A 269 27.74 32.30 32.88
CA VAL A 269 26.92 33.48 32.65
C VAL A 269 27.83 34.71 32.60
N HIS A 270 27.56 35.63 31.69
CA HIS A 270 28.28 36.86 31.52
C HIS A 270 27.50 38.04 32.12
N SER A 271 28.19 38.96 32.76
CA SER A 271 27.67 40.28 33.05
C SER A 271 27.29 41.02 31.75
N ASN A 272 26.70 42.20 31.87
CA ASN A 272 26.37 42.99 30.67
C ASN A 272 27.62 43.32 29.84
N ASP A 273 28.69 43.81 30.46
CA ASP A 273 29.90 44.19 29.76
C ASP A 273 30.66 42.98 29.19
N GLU A 274 30.65 41.85 29.91
CA GLU A 274 31.27 40.61 29.42
C GLU A 274 30.50 40.03 28.23
N PHE A 275 29.16 40.11 28.22
CA PHE A 275 28.34 39.61 27.10
C PHE A 275 28.53 40.47 25.84
N GLU A 276 28.56 41.82 26.00
CA GLU A 276 28.83 42.76 24.92
C GLU A 276 30.24 42.52 24.35
N SER A 277 31.25 42.44 25.25
CA SER A 277 32.62 42.13 24.86
C SER A 277 32.74 40.79 24.13
N ALA A 278 32.00 39.74 24.57
CA ALA A 278 31.97 38.46 23.88
C ALA A 278 31.42 38.60 22.46
N GLY A 279 30.34 39.38 22.27
CA GLY A 279 29.73 39.66 20.97
C GLY A 279 30.71 40.40 20.04
N ILE A 280 31.30 41.47 20.51
CA ILE A 280 32.30 42.27 19.74
C ILE A 280 33.47 41.41 19.30
N ASN A 281 33.95 40.54 20.18
CA ASN A 281 35.10 39.65 19.92
C ASN A 281 34.69 38.34 19.23
N LYS A 282 33.46 38.21 18.78
CA LYS A 282 32.95 36.99 18.12
C LYS A 282 33.13 35.72 18.98
N GLN A 283 32.90 35.85 20.26
CA GLN A 283 32.99 34.77 21.24
C GLN A 283 31.62 34.37 21.74
N PRO A 284 31.44 33.10 22.19
CA PRO A 284 30.19 32.63 22.79
C PRO A 284 29.77 33.49 23.98
N GLY A 285 28.56 34.08 23.90
CA GLY A 285 27.93 34.87 24.94
C GLY A 285 26.74 34.11 25.55
N TYR A 286 26.69 34.08 26.88
CA TYR A 286 25.65 33.38 27.64
C TYR A 286 25.02 34.36 28.67
N GLY A 287 23.72 34.50 28.67
CA GLY A 287 23.02 35.43 29.55
C GLY A 287 21.74 34.84 30.13
N VAL A 288 21.18 35.53 31.08
CA VAL A 288 19.84 35.28 31.63
C VAL A 288 19.08 36.60 31.57
N LEU A 289 17.82 36.51 31.20
CA LEU A 289 16.94 37.67 31.09
C LEU A 289 16.93 38.49 32.38
N GLU A 290 17.27 39.79 32.27
CA GLU A 290 17.30 40.77 33.37
C GLU A 290 18.32 40.44 34.51
N TYR A 291 19.19 39.46 34.31
CA TYR A 291 20.30 39.19 35.22
C TYR A 291 21.59 39.86 34.70
N THR A 292 22.16 40.73 35.51
CA THR A 292 23.29 41.58 35.11
C THR A 292 24.63 41.11 35.68
N GLY A 293 24.62 40.13 36.58
CA GLY A 293 25.83 39.56 37.20
C GLY A 293 26.50 38.48 36.40
N ASN A 294 27.62 37.96 36.91
CA ASN A 294 28.37 36.84 36.32
C ASN A 294 28.46 35.62 37.25
N ASN A 295 27.66 35.57 38.33
CA ASN A 295 27.62 34.41 39.21
C ASN A 295 26.65 33.37 38.68
N LEU A 296 27.12 32.20 38.26
CA LEU A 296 26.35 31.16 37.63
C LEU A 296 25.25 30.58 38.54
N SER A 297 25.57 30.36 39.82
CA SER A 297 24.58 29.83 40.76
C SER A 297 23.40 30.79 40.99
N SER A 298 23.72 32.09 41.17
CA SER A 298 22.69 33.12 41.31
C SER A 298 21.85 33.28 40.03
N ALA A 299 22.48 33.19 38.85
CA ALA A 299 21.78 33.22 37.58
C ALA A 299 20.80 32.06 37.44
N LYS A 300 21.17 30.84 37.82
CA LYS A 300 20.29 29.65 37.80
C LYS A 300 19.13 29.73 38.78
N GLU A 301 19.27 30.47 39.88
CA GLU A 301 18.20 30.72 40.82
C GLU A 301 17.27 31.84 40.39
N HIS A 302 17.64 32.66 39.42
CA HIS A 302 16.83 33.79 38.95
C HIS A 302 15.50 33.32 38.34
N SER A 303 14.40 33.99 38.66
CA SER A 303 13.06 33.64 38.21
C SER A 303 12.94 33.56 36.68
N ASN A 304 13.58 34.48 35.96
CA ASN A 304 13.57 34.51 34.51
C ASN A 304 14.34 33.31 33.88
N TYR A 305 15.44 32.86 34.51
CA TYR A 305 16.07 31.63 34.05
C TYR A 305 15.15 30.41 34.21
N LYS A 306 14.49 30.29 35.34
CA LYS A 306 13.55 29.18 35.59
C LYS A 306 12.39 29.16 34.59
N THR A 307 11.90 30.35 34.18
CA THR A 307 10.77 30.52 33.30
C THR A 307 11.16 30.49 31.80
N TYR A 308 12.15 31.31 31.42
CA TYR A 308 12.46 31.58 30.01
C TYR A 308 13.74 30.89 29.50
N GLY A 309 14.50 30.25 30.40
CA GLY A 309 15.78 29.62 30.07
C GLY A 309 16.94 30.62 29.92
N ALA A 310 17.94 30.25 29.16
CA ALA A 310 19.12 31.07 28.90
C ALA A 310 19.02 31.81 27.57
N LEU A 311 19.79 32.88 27.46
CA LEU A 311 19.95 33.65 26.22
C LEU A 311 21.35 33.39 25.65
N TYR A 312 21.47 33.28 24.35
CA TYR A 312 22.67 32.96 23.63
C TYR A 312 22.90 33.95 22.50
N ASN A 313 24.14 34.40 22.30
CA ASN A 313 24.48 35.07 21.05
C ASN A 313 24.71 34.06 19.94
N MET A 314 24.75 34.49 18.68
CA MET A 314 24.92 33.60 17.53
C MET A 314 26.25 32.81 17.60
N TYR A 315 27.31 33.37 18.16
CA TYR A 315 28.60 32.69 18.31
C TYR A 315 28.54 31.51 19.30
N ALA A 316 27.61 31.51 20.25
CA ALA A 316 27.39 30.39 21.16
C ALA A 316 26.71 29.20 20.46
N ILE A 317 25.90 29.44 19.41
CA ILE A 317 25.21 28.38 18.69
C ILE A 317 25.95 27.84 17.47
N GLN A 318 26.92 28.58 16.94
CA GLN A 318 27.73 28.18 15.76
C GLN A 318 28.52 26.89 15.96
N ASN A 319 28.92 26.57 17.19
CA ASN A 319 29.76 25.42 17.50
C ASN A 319 28.98 24.11 17.68
N ASN A 320 27.70 24.08 17.39
CA ASN A 320 26.74 22.92 17.50
C ASN A 320 26.70 22.21 18.86
N ASP A 321 27.51 22.58 19.86
CA ASP A 321 27.57 21.93 21.16
C ASP A 321 26.55 22.50 22.18
N ILE A 322 25.73 23.46 21.76
CA ILE A 322 24.80 24.11 22.68
C ILE A 322 23.59 23.20 23.00
N CYS A 323 23.12 22.42 22.05
CA CYS A 323 22.07 21.43 22.26
C CYS A 323 22.63 20.14 22.87
N PRO A 324 21.83 19.35 23.58
CA PRO A 324 22.22 18.03 24.05
C PRO A 324 22.58 17.07 22.91
N LYS A 325 23.35 16.02 23.21
CA LYS A 325 23.71 15.00 22.20
C LYS A 325 22.46 14.38 21.54
N GLY A 326 22.43 14.31 20.22
CA GLY A 326 21.30 13.82 19.42
C GLY A 326 20.23 14.91 19.19
N TRP A 327 20.60 16.18 19.46
CA TRP A 327 19.76 17.36 19.24
C TRP A 327 20.59 18.49 18.68
N HIS A 328 19.96 19.37 17.89
CA HIS A 328 20.63 20.52 17.31
C HIS A 328 19.74 21.78 17.32
N VAL A 329 20.33 22.93 17.07
CA VAL A 329 19.59 24.18 16.86
C VAL A 329 18.91 24.10 15.50
N PRO A 330 17.57 24.28 15.41
CA PRO A 330 16.85 24.07 14.16
C PRO A 330 17.27 25.06 13.07
N SER A 331 17.38 24.56 11.86
CA SER A 331 17.51 25.37 10.66
C SER A 331 16.20 26.09 10.33
N LYS A 332 16.27 27.10 9.48
CA LYS A 332 15.06 27.75 8.95
C LYS A 332 14.14 26.74 8.25
N GLN A 333 14.70 25.77 7.52
CA GLN A 333 13.92 24.75 6.84
C GLN A 333 13.14 23.86 7.82
N GLU A 334 13.72 23.51 8.96
CA GLU A 334 13.02 22.72 10.00
C GLU A 334 11.90 23.51 10.68
N TRP A 335 12.09 24.81 10.90
CA TRP A 335 11.04 25.70 11.31
C TRP A 335 9.92 25.82 10.24
N ASP A 336 10.26 25.90 8.96
CA ASP A 336 9.29 25.93 7.86
C ASP A 336 8.45 24.63 7.81
N ILE A 337 9.06 23.45 8.00
CA ILE A 337 8.36 22.16 8.10
C ILE A 337 7.35 22.16 9.26
N LEU A 338 7.76 22.65 10.44
CA LEU A 338 6.87 22.81 11.60
C LEU A 338 5.69 23.73 11.27
N VAL A 339 5.96 24.87 10.67
CA VAL A 339 4.95 25.89 10.31
C VAL A 339 3.97 25.32 9.29
N ASP A 340 4.44 24.64 8.26
CA ASP A 340 3.60 24.04 7.22
C ASP A 340 2.68 22.94 7.82
N PHE A 341 3.22 22.10 8.69
CA PHE A 341 2.41 21.09 9.39
C PHE A 341 1.29 21.71 10.23
N LEU A 342 1.54 22.88 10.85
CA LEU A 342 0.56 23.60 11.66
C LEU A 342 -0.43 24.46 10.85
N GLY A 343 -0.36 24.43 9.51
CA GLY A 343 -1.30 25.10 8.62
C GLY A 343 -0.78 26.42 8.02
N GLY A 344 0.54 26.64 8.07
CA GLY A 344 1.25 27.72 7.39
C GLY A 344 1.44 29.00 8.22
N MET A 345 2.21 29.92 7.65
CA MET A 345 2.70 31.15 8.29
C MET A 345 1.62 31.98 8.97
N SER A 346 0.40 32.00 8.47
CA SER A 346 -0.67 32.88 8.95
C SER A 346 -1.37 32.39 10.23
N VAL A 347 -1.18 31.12 10.63
CA VAL A 347 -1.93 30.49 11.75
C VAL A 347 -1.06 29.75 12.75
N ALA A 348 0.11 29.29 12.34
CA ALA A 348 0.98 28.41 13.13
C ALA A 348 1.37 29.02 14.48
N GLY A 349 1.58 30.34 14.55
CA GLY A 349 1.96 31.04 15.77
C GLY A 349 0.94 30.89 16.90
N GLY A 350 -0.36 30.92 16.60
CA GLY A 350 -1.40 30.70 17.61
C GLY A 350 -1.33 29.28 18.19
N LYS A 351 -1.05 28.29 17.38
CA LYS A 351 -0.91 26.88 17.80
C LYS A 351 0.36 26.61 18.60
N LEU A 352 1.40 27.42 18.43
CA LEU A 352 2.70 27.30 19.12
C LEU A 352 2.73 28.02 20.46
N LYS A 353 2.03 29.16 20.60
CA LYS A 353 2.06 30.01 21.80
C LYS A 353 1.39 29.35 23.01
N GLU A 354 1.90 29.62 24.21
CA GLU A 354 1.21 29.31 25.46
C GLU A 354 -0.19 29.96 25.44
N GLU A 355 -1.19 29.20 25.86
CA GLU A 355 -2.59 29.71 25.98
C GLU A 355 -2.73 30.69 27.11
N GLY A 356 -3.60 31.73 26.91
CA GLY A 356 -3.91 32.77 27.89
C GLY A 356 -2.87 33.87 27.94
N THR A 357 -2.95 34.70 29.00
CA THR A 357 -2.16 35.93 29.17
C THR A 357 -1.23 35.89 30.39
N LYS A 358 -0.88 34.69 30.88
CA LYS A 358 0.03 34.55 32.02
C LYS A 358 1.41 35.14 31.74
N HIS A 359 1.96 34.86 30.58
CA HIS A 359 3.26 35.38 30.16
C HIS A 359 3.14 36.29 28.94
N TRP A 360 2.19 36.04 28.05
CA TRP A 360 1.92 36.86 26.88
C TRP A 360 1.04 38.07 27.20
N SER A 361 1.32 39.22 26.61
CA SER A 361 0.41 40.38 26.65
C SER A 361 -0.87 40.10 25.89
N ASP A 362 -1.99 40.72 26.36
CA ASP A 362 -3.24 40.73 25.65
C ASP A 362 -3.08 41.40 24.26
N PRO A 363 -3.70 40.87 23.17
CA PRO A 363 -4.73 39.84 23.13
C PRO A 363 -4.20 38.37 23.02
N ASN A 364 -2.89 38.14 22.97
CA ASN A 364 -2.30 36.85 22.66
C ASN A 364 -3.02 36.11 21.52
N ALA A 365 -3.14 36.79 20.38
CA ALA A 365 -4.04 36.47 19.29
C ALA A 365 -3.91 34.99 18.80
N GLY A 366 -5.05 34.28 18.87
CA GLY A 366 -5.16 32.91 18.39
C GLY A 366 -4.40 31.85 19.19
N ALA A 367 -3.84 32.18 20.36
CA ALA A 367 -3.08 31.27 21.17
C ALA A 367 -3.96 30.18 21.81
N ASN A 368 -3.67 28.90 21.49
CA ASN A 368 -4.37 27.73 22.04
C ASN A 368 -3.43 26.57 22.40
N ASN A 369 -2.11 26.75 22.16
CA ASN A 369 -1.08 25.73 22.41
C ASN A 369 -1.42 24.33 21.89
N GLU A 370 -2.19 24.24 20.81
CA GLU A 370 -2.64 22.97 20.22
C GLU A 370 -1.47 22.01 19.92
N SER A 371 -0.32 22.57 19.56
CA SER A 371 0.88 21.80 19.27
C SER A 371 1.58 21.22 20.51
N GLY A 372 1.32 21.75 21.72
CA GLY A 372 2.08 21.44 22.93
C GLY A 372 3.50 22.05 22.95
N PHE A 373 3.84 22.90 21.97
CA PHE A 373 5.16 23.55 21.90
C PHE A 373 5.38 24.53 23.05
N THR A 374 4.35 25.21 23.53
CA THR A 374 4.36 26.11 24.69
C THR A 374 5.40 27.24 24.55
N ALA A 375 5.33 27.97 23.46
CA ALA A 375 6.20 29.12 23.24
C ALA A 375 5.91 30.23 24.24
N LEU A 376 6.95 30.71 24.93
CA LEU A 376 6.86 31.83 25.88
C LEU A 376 7.45 33.11 25.26
N PRO A 377 6.94 34.30 25.64
CA PRO A 377 7.39 35.60 25.13
C PRO A 377 8.67 36.03 25.86
N GLY A 378 9.78 35.44 25.55
CA GLY A 378 11.08 35.80 26.10
C GLY A 378 11.60 37.09 25.47
N LYS A 379 12.10 38.05 26.29
CA LYS A 379 12.83 39.21 25.79
C LYS A 379 14.08 38.75 25.01
N PHE A 380 14.51 39.55 24.07
CA PHE A 380 15.86 39.48 23.56
C PHE A 380 16.72 40.59 24.20
N ARG A 381 18.02 40.32 24.29
CA ARG A 381 19.02 41.26 24.83
C ARG A 381 19.82 41.84 23.66
N ILE A 382 19.85 43.17 23.58
CA ILE A 382 20.73 43.85 22.65
C ILE A 382 22.15 43.97 23.21
N ASP A 383 23.07 44.41 22.38
CA ASP A 383 24.52 44.51 22.65
C ASP A 383 24.85 45.38 23.91
N ASN A 384 24.13 46.45 24.14
CA ASN A 384 24.35 47.35 25.28
C ASN A 384 23.68 46.92 26.61
N GLY A 385 23.20 45.66 26.69
CA GLY A 385 22.58 45.14 27.92
C GLY A 385 21.10 45.49 28.14
N VAL A 386 20.45 46.20 27.23
CA VAL A 386 19.03 46.50 27.29
C VAL A 386 18.21 45.33 26.80
N TYR A 387 17.06 45.10 27.42
CA TYR A 387 16.12 44.01 27.10
C TYR A 387 14.84 44.59 26.49
N PHE A 388 14.38 43.96 25.42
CA PHE A 388 13.19 44.42 24.69
C PHE A 388 12.12 43.32 24.58
N ALA A 389 10.88 43.74 24.36
CA ALA A 389 9.73 42.94 23.96
C ALA A 389 9.25 41.88 24.96
N LEU A 390 9.43 42.10 26.30
CA LEU A 390 8.84 41.20 27.29
C LEU A 390 7.32 41.19 27.16
N SER A 391 6.78 39.98 27.25
CA SER A 391 5.36 39.65 27.10
C SER A 391 4.76 39.92 25.71
N VAL A 392 5.47 40.61 24.82
CA VAL A 392 4.97 40.97 23.50
C VAL A 392 5.47 40.02 22.41
N SER A 393 6.73 39.63 22.42
CA SER A 393 7.27 38.70 21.41
C SER A 393 8.20 37.66 22.01
N GLY A 394 8.22 36.48 21.38
CA GLY A 394 9.21 35.40 21.58
C GLY A 394 10.07 35.25 20.35
N MET A 395 11.37 35.09 20.55
CA MET A 395 12.37 34.96 19.49
C MET A 395 13.26 33.77 19.74
N TRP A 396 13.58 33.04 18.66
CA TRP A 396 14.47 31.88 18.70
C TRP A 396 15.45 31.90 17.54
N TRP A 397 16.71 31.66 17.83
CA TRP A 397 17.74 31.50 16.81
C TRP A 397 17.39 30.38 15.85
N THR A 398 17.74 30.55 14.57
CA THR A 398 17.91 29.45 13.62
C THR A 398 19.39 29.19 13.41
N SER A 399 19.77 27.94 13.06
CA SER A 399 21.16 27.62 12.67
C SER A 399 21.51 28.05 11.25
N SER A 400 20.54 28.58 10.49
CA SER A 400 20.76 29.06 9.13
C SER A 400 21.46 30.43 9.14
N PHE A 401 22.21 30.68 8.08
CA PHE A 401 22.85 31.99 7.87
C PHE A 401 22.14 32.75 6.76
N SER A 402 21.95 34.06 6.94
CA SER A 402 21.29 34.93 5.96
C SER A 402 22.19 35.35 4.80
N GLY A 403 23.47 34.98 4.84
CA GLY A 403 24.48 35.46 3.89
C GLY A 403 25.03 36.84 4.27
N ASN A 404 24.48 37.52 5.25
CA ASN A 404 25.00 38.74 5.85
C ASN A 404 25.97 38.38 7.02
N PRO A 405 27.20 38.84 7.03
CA PRO A 405 28.19 38.51 8.08
C PRO A 405 27.85 39.09 9.46
N VAL A 406 26.85 39.97 9.58
CA VAL A 406 26.49 40.68 10.83
C VAL A 406 25.16 40.15 11.40
N ASP A 407 24.28 39.66 10.56
CA ASP A 407 22.92 39.30 10.93
C ASP A 407 22.66 37.78 10.80
N ALA A 408 21.74 37.28 11.60
CA ALA A 408 21.31 35.90 11.55
C ALA A 408 19.76 35.80 11.71
N PRO A 409 19.10 34.89 10.98
CA PRO A 409 17.67 34.80 11.03
C PRO A 409 17.17 34.22 12.35
N VAL A 410 16.12 34.84 12.88
CA VAL A 410 15.37 34.37 14.05
C VAL A 410 13.92 34.10 13.68
N PHE A 411 13.36 33.07 14.29
CA PHE A 411 11.96 32.77 14.27
C PHE A 411 11.23 33.60 15.32
N VAL A 412 10.13 34.25 14.94
CA VAL A 412 9.43 35.25 15.79
C VAL A 412 7.95 34.95 15.90
N LEU A 413 7.45 35.00 17.14
CA LEU A 413 6.04 35.04 17.49
C LEU A 413 5.74 36.32 18.23
N ASP A 414 4.55 36.91 18.02
CA ASP A 414 4.12 38.10 18.77
C ASP A 414 2.69 37.92 19.34
N SER A 415 2.31 38.76 20.30
CA SER A 415 1.02 38.72 21.00
C SER A 415 -0.12 39.21 20.13
N PHE A 416 0.12 40.03 19.11
CA PHE A 416 -0.91 40.67 18.29
C PHE A 416 -1.31 39.82 17.08
N ASN A 417 -0.48 38.86 16.68
CA ASN A 417 -0.69 38.01 15.53
C ASN A 417 -0.79 36.53 15.91
N ARG A 418 -1.61 35.79 15.18
CA ARG A 418 -1.66 34.32 15.24
C ARG A 418 -0.66 33.65 14.31
N GLY A 419 0.02 34.42 13.48
CA GLY A 419 1.01 33.94 12.51
C GLY A 419 2.41 33.87 13.09
N VAL A 420 3.34 33.57 12.21
CA VAL A 420 4.79 33.55 12.49
C VAL A 420 5.51 34.48 11.50
N THR A 421 6.66 34.98 11.90
CA THR A 421 7.53 35.78 11.03
C THR A 421 8.99 35.39 11.22
N TYR A 422 9.81 35.75 10.27
CA TYR A 422 11.28 35.71 10.40
C TYR A 422 11.81 37.14 10.31
N THR A 423 12.83 37.43 11.05
CA THR A 423 13.61 38.66 10.93
C THR A 423 15.09 38.35 11.11
N ASP A 424 15.93 39.16 10.55
CA ASP A 424 17.36 39.08 10.81
C ASP A 424 17.71 39.92 12.02
N ASN A 425 18.47 39.33 12.95
CA ASN A 425 18.96 40.00 14.17
C ASN A 425 20.49 40.03 14.19
N ILE A 426 21.04 41.03 14.87
CA ILE A 426 22.49 41.19 15.05
C ILE A 426 23.03 39.97 15.82
N GLN A 427 24.03 39.32 15.30
CA GLN A 427 24.63 38.08 15.85
C GLN A 427 25.14 38.23 17.30
N GLN A 428 25.39 39.44 17.75
CA GLN A 428 25.84 39.75 19.11
C GLN A 428 24.72 39.73 20.14
N TRP A 429 23.46 39.79 19.69
CA TRP A 429 22.28 39.82 20.59
C TRP A 429 22.06 38.49 21.29
N GLY A 430 21.44 38.55 22.48
CA GLY A 430 21.08 37.38 23.25
C GLY A 430 19.62 36.98 22.93
N VAL A 431 19.42 35.80 22.33
CA VAL A 431 18.11 35.27 21.94
C VAL A 431 17.98 33.86 22.47
N SER A 432 16.75 33.41 22.69
CA SER A 432 16.47 32.03 23.15
C SER A 432 16.84 30.98 22.10
N VAL A 433 17.05 29.76 22.55
CA VAL A 433 17.26 28.58 21.72
C VAL A 433 16.23 27.53 22.10
N ARG A 434 15.75 26.77 21.12
CA ARG A 434 14.92 25.59 21.31
C ARG A 434 15.42 24.51 20.37
N CYS A 435 15.92 23.40 20.93
CA CYS A 435 16.51 22.36 20.12
C CYS A 435 15.47 21.41 19.53
N ILE A 436 15.82 20.83 18.38
CA ILE A 436 15.09 19.77 17.68
C ILE A 436 15.95 18.50 17.68
N ARG A 437 15.32 17.33 17.72
CA ARG A 437 16.00 16.03 17.69
C ARG A 437 16.49 15.72 16.27
N ASP A 438 17.71 15.12 16.17
CA ASP A 438 18.36 14.66 14.92
C ASP A 438 17.52 13.61 14.16
#